data_7b7e8df1804f5b2896195476dbda3103
#
_entry.id   7b7e8df1804f5b2896195476dbda3103
#
_cell.length_a   1.000
_cell.length_b   1.000
_cell.length_c   1.000
_cell.angle_alpha   90.00
_cell.angle_beta   90.00
_cell.angle_gamma   90.00
#
_symmetry.space_group_name_H-M   'P 1'
#
loop_
_entity.id
_entity.type
_entity.pdbx_description
1 polymer ?
#
loop_
_entity_poly.entity_id
_entity_poly.type
_entity_poly.pdbx_seq_one_letter_code
_entity_poly.pdbx_strand_id
1 'polypeptide(L)'
;MEYWLQHIPREKLVMGLPAYSNDYDIRPEGRGRQVDRASPDTAEPIKPHWRPFEKINVYRYADKSGNPRVFYASDSKSTAAHLETIRQLDLGGFGFWHHLAVAPATWKVIRQVLTEK
;
A
#
# COMPACT_ATOMS: atom_id res chain seq x y z
N MET A 1 -7.46 -5.71 -13.30
CA MET A 1 -6.69 -6.95 -13.60
C MET A 1 -7.42 -7.86 -14.59
N GLU A 2 -8.73 -8.04 -14.47
CA GLU A 2 -9.53 -8.89 -15.38
C GLU A 2 -9.33 -8.58 -16.86
N TYR A 3 -9.29 -7.30 -17.22
CA TYR A 3 -9.03 -6.88 -18.59
C TYR A 3 -7.69 -7.43 -19.12
N TRP A 4 -6.62 -7.29 -18.32
CA TRP A 4 -5.30 -7.73 -18.73
C TRP A 4 -5.20 -9.26 -18.87
N LEU A 5 -5.92 -10.00 -18.01
CA LEU A 5 -5.94 -11.46 -18.06
C LEU A 5 -6.63 -12.01 -19.32
N GLN A 6 -7.45 -11.19 -20.00
CA GLN A 6 -8.07 -11.55 -21.29
C GLN A 6 -7.11 -11.41 -22.46
N HIS A 7 -6.03 -10.64 -22.31
CA HIS A 7 -5.13 -10.27 -23.41
C HIS A 7 -3.69 -10.73 -23.21
N ILE A 8 -3.28 -10.97 -21.98
CA ILE A 8 -1.90 -11.32 -21.65
C ILE A 8 -1.90 -12.59 -20.82
N PRO A 9 -1.05 -13.59 -21.15
CA PRO A 9 -0.88 -14.76 -20.28
C PRO A 9 -0.50 -14.36 -18.87
N ARG A 10 -1.16 -14.99 -17.87
CA ARG A 10 -1.02 -14.60 -16.45
C ARG A 10 0.42 -14.69 -15.93
N GLU A 11 1.18 -15.66 -16.42
CA GLU A 11 2.59 -15.81 -16.05
C GLU A 11 3.50 -14.67 -16.54
N LYS A 12 3.00 -13.85 -17.46
CA LYS A 12 3.69 -12.64 -17.95
C LYS A 12 3.23 -11.36 -17.28
N LEU A 13 2.19 -11.43 -16.44
CA LEU A 13 1.70 -10.28 -15.70
C LEU A 13 2.43 -10.15 -14.38
N VAL A 14 3.01 -8.98 -14.14
CA VAL A 14 3.67 -8.61 -12.89
C VAL A 14 2.94 -7.41 -12.31
N MET A 15 2.48 -7.53 -11.06
CA MET A 15 1.79 -6.43 -10.37
C MET A 15 2.80 -5.51 -9.71
N GLY A 16 2.76 -4.23 -10.05
CA GLY A 16 3.54 -3.19 -9.36
C GLY A 16 2.85 -2.78 -8.05
N LEU A 17 3.59 -2.79 -6.96
CA LEU A 17 3.11 -2.38 -5.64
C LEU A 17 3.91 -1.18 -5.14
N PRO A 18 3.24 -0.18 -4.55
CA PRO A 18 3.96 0.92 -3.92
C PRO A 18 4.53 0.48 -2.57
N ALA A 19 5.76 0.86 -2.29
CA ALA A 19 6.33 0.75 -0.96
C ALA A 19 6.22 2.07 -0.17
N TYR A 20 5.84 3.13 -0.84
CA TYR A 20 5.58 4.46 -0.27
C TYR A 20 4.10 4.63 0.04
N SER A 21 3.79 5.53 0.96
CA SER A 21 2.43 5.98 1.25
C SER A 21 2.17 7.36 0.65
N ASN A 22 0.91 7.75 0.56
CA ASN A 22 0.50 9.06 0.06
C ASN A 22 -0.23 9.82 1.16
N ASP A 23 0.20 11.05 1.39
CA ASP A 23 -0.33 11.95 2.43
C ASP A 23 -0.84 13.22 1.76
N TYR A 24 -2.14 13.48 1.88
CA TYR A 24 -2.82 14.58 1.21
C TYR A 24 -3.36 15.60 2.20
N ASP A 25 -3.06 16.87 1.94
CA ASP A 25 -3.80 17.99 2.51
C ASP A 25 -5.12 18.12 1.72
N ILE A 26 -6.25 17.90 2.36
CA ILE A 26 -7.56 17.84 1.69
C ILE A 26 -8.25 19.19 1.54
N ARG A 27 -7.60 20.29 1.90
CA ARG A 27 -8.13 21.64 1.60
C ARG A 27 -8.06 21.91 0.08
N PRO A 28 -8.88 22.83 -0.46
CA PRO A 28 -8.90 23.09 -1.91
C PRO A 28 -7.54 23.44 -2.52
N GLU A 29 -6.68 24.13 -1.79
CA GLU A 29 -5.31 24.49 -2.19
C GLU A 29 -4.26 23.46 -1.78
N GLY A 30 -4.69 22.38 -1.13
CA GLY A 30 -3.81 21.38 -0.58
C GLY A 30 -3.15 20.50 -1.64
N ARG A 31 -2.02 19.90 -1.27
CA ARG A 31 -1.23 19.02 -2.13
C ARG A 31 -0.95 17.69 -1.45
N GLY A 32 -0.76 16.68 -2.27
CA GLY A 32 -0.28 15.37 -1.83
C GLY A 32 1.24 15.29 -1.86
N ARG A 33 1.76 14.38 -1.05
CA ARG A 33 3.18 14.01 -1.05
C ARG A 33 3.34 12.51 -0.85
N GLN A 34 4.39 11.96 -1.40
CA GLN A 34 4.82 10.59 -1.14
C GLN A 34 5.71 10.60 0.10
N VAL A 35 5.51 9.61 0.97
CA VAL A 35 6.30 9.45 2.20
C VAL A 35 6.70 7.98 2.37
N ASP A 36 7.92 7.75 2.87
CA ASP A 36 8.48 6.41 3.06
C ASP A 36 8.20 5.88 4.47
N ARG A 37 6.92 5.94 4.89
CA ARG A 37 6.48 5.38 6.16
C ARG A 37 5.05 4.84 6.03
N ALA A 38 4.68 3.96 6.95
CA ALA A 38 3.42 3.22 6.89
C ALA A 38 2.29 3.84 7.73
N SER A 39 2.53 4.96 8.40
CA SER A 39 1.53 5.66 9.22
C SER A 39 1.83 7.15 9.30
N PRO A 40 0.81 7.99 9.60
CA PRO A 40 1.03 9.42 9.80
C PRO A 40 1.93 9.71 11.01
N ASP A 41 2.67 10.81 10.93
CA ASP A 41 3.42 11.34 12.07
C ASP A 41 2.48 12.14 12.96
N THR A 42 2.00 11.51 14.03
CA THR A 42 1.08 12.09 15.00
C THR A 42 1.61 11.92 16.43
N ALA A 43 1.29 12.87 17.33
CA ALA A 43 1.71 12.80 18.73
C ALA A 43 1.13 11.57 19.44
N GLU A 44 -0.12 11.23 19.14
CA GLU A 44 -0.80 10.05 19.67
C GLU A 44 -1.10 9.07 18.54
N PRO A 45 -1.01 7.74 18.80
CA PRO A 45 -1.40 6.75 17.82
C PRO A 45 -2.87 6.90 17.42
N ILE A 46 -3.13 6.79 16.11
CA ILE A 46 -4.49 6.85 15.58
C ILE A 46 -4.80 5.54 14.83
N LYS A 47 -6.08 5.20 14.79
CA LYS A 47 -6.53 3.98 14.11
C LYS A 47 -6.86 4.27 12.65
N PRO A 48 -6.40 3.42 11.71
CA PRO A 48 -6.82 3.53 10.32
C PRO A 48 -8.21 2.94 10.11
N HIS A 49 -8.82 3.31 8.98
CA HIS A 49 -9.96 2.64 8.41
C HIS A 49 -9.48 1.74 7.26
N TRP A 50 -9.75 0.43 7.36
CA TRP A 50 -9.41 -0.51 6.30
C TRP A 50 -10.42 -0.44 5.17
N ARG A 51 -9.93 -0.26 3.95
CA ARG A 51 -10.75 -0.26 2.73
C ARG A 51 -10.55 -1.59 2.00
N PRO A 52 -11.52 -2.52 2.10
CA PRO A 52 -11.32 -3.89 1.62
C PRO A 52 -11.23 -4.02 0.09
N PHE A 53 -11.86 -3.12 -0.65
CA PHE A 53 -11.77 -3.14 -2.11
C PHE A 53 -10.39 -2.72 -2.59
N GLU A 54 -9.88 -1.60 -2.09
CA GLU A 54 -8.55 -1.08 -2.43
C GLU A 54 -7.43 -1.79 -1.69
N LYS A 55 -7.75 -2.53 -0.64
CA LYS A 55 -6.79 -3.24 0.23
C LYS A 55 -5.75 -2.30 0.81
N ILE A 56 -6.23 -1.22 1.43
CA ILE A 56 -5.38 -0.16 1.99
C ILE A 56 -5.97 0.35 3.30
N ASN A 57 -5.11 0.73 4.23
CA ASN A 57 -5.49 1.48 5.42
C ASN A 57 -5.49 2.98 5.13
N VAL A 58 -6.55 3.65 5.54
CA VAL A 58 -6.70 5.09 5.38
C VAL A 58 -6.77 5.75 6.75
N TYR A 59 -5.89 6.71 7.00
CA TYR A 59 -5.87 7.52 8.21
C TYR A 59 -6.42 8.91 7.91
N ARG A 60 -7.31 9.41 8.77
CA ARG A 60 -7.75 10.81 8.76
C ARG A 60 -7.22 11.47 10.00
N TYR A 61 -6.54 12.59 9.86
CA TYR A 61 -5.89 13.27 10.98
C TYR A 61 -5.72 14.76 10.70
N ALA A 62 -5.35 15.52 11.72
CA ALA A 62 -4.91 16.91 11.60
C ALA A 62 -3.39 16.96 11.81
N ASP A 63 -2.69 17.71 10.99
CA ASP A 63 -1.25 17.93 11.16
C ASP A 63 -0.96 18.90 12.31
N LYS A 64 0.32 19.17 12.56
CA LYS A 64 0.75 20.06 13.66
C LYS A 64 0.22 21.49 13.54
N SER A 65 -0.14 21.89 12.31
CA SER A 65 -0.73 23.21 12.03
C SER A 65 -2.26 23.17 12.07
N GLY A 66 -2.88 22.02 12.41
CA GLY A 66 -4.32 21.84 12.46
C GLY A 66 -4.99 21.61 11.11
N ASN A 67 -4.23 21.39 10.06
CA ASN A 67 -4.78 21.14 8.73
C ASN A 67 -5.30 19.71 8.58
N PRO A 68 -6.51 19.52 8.02
CA PRO A 68 -7.05 18.18 7.81
C PRO A 68 -6.27 17.44 6.70
N ARG A 69 -5.91 16.20 6.99
CA ARG A 69 -5.12 15.36 6.09
C ARG A 69 -5.71 13.97 5.99
N VAL A 70 -5.45 13.32 4.85
CA VAL A 70 -5.78 11.91 4.60
C VAL A 70 -4.50 11.19 4.18
N PHE A 71 -4.22 10.08 4.83
CA PHE A 71 -3.02 9.28 4.60
C PHE A 71 -3.42 7.89 4.10
N TYR A 72 -2.97 7.54 2.90
CA TYR A 72 -3.18 6.22 2.31
C TYR A 72 -1.93 5.39 2.53
N ALA A 73 -2.03 4.41 3.42
CA ALA A 73 -0.88 3.66 3.91
C ALA A 73 -0.56 2.43 3.06
N SER A 74 0.66 2.35 2.56
CA SER A 74 1.23 1.13 2.01
C SER A 74 1.98 0.38 3.11
N ASP A 75 1.23 -0.29 3.97
CA ASP A 75 1.74 -1.02 5.13
C ASP A 75 1.84 -2.53 4.85
N SER A 76 2.29 -3.29 5.86
CA SER A 76 2.42 -4.74 5.75
C SER A 76 1.09 -5.44 5.53
N LYS A 77 -0.02 -4.94 6.09
CA LYS A 77 -1.36 -5.48 5.89
C LYS A 77 -1.82 -5.30 4.45
N SER A 78 -1.62 -4.12 3.88
CA SER A 78 -1.91 -3.84 2.48
C SER A 78 -1.09 -4.73 1.55
N THR A 79 0.21 -4.83 1.79
CA THR A 79 1.08 -5.71 1.01
C THR A 79 0.64 -7.15 1.08
N ALA A 80 0.33 -7.68 2.27
CA ALA A 80 -0.16 -9.06 2.43
C ALA A 80 -1.43 -9.31 1.62
N ALA A 81 -2.38 -8.38 1.64
CA ALA A 81 -3.64 -8.49 0.90
C ALA A 81 -3.42 -8.48 -0.62
N HIS A 82 -2.51 -7.64 -1.12
CA HIS A 82 -2.17 -7.61 -2.54
C HIS A 82 -1.41 -8.86 -2.99
N LEU A 83 -0.48 -9.37 -2.18
CA LEU A 83 0.23 -10.61 -2.48
C LEU A 83 -0.72 -11.81 -2.54
N GLU A 84 -1.73 -11.85 -1.67
CA GLU A 84 -2.76 -12.89 -1.73
C GLU A 84 -3.56 -12.80 -3.03
N THR A 85 -3.92 -11.62 -3.50
CA THR A 85 -4.57 -11.44 -4.80
C THR A 85 -3.70 -11.94 -5.95
N ILE A 86 -2.40 -11.62 -5.94
CA ILE A 86 -1.43 -12.07 -6.95
C ILE A 86 -1.38 -13.60 -6.99
N ARG A 87 -1.37 -14.22 -5.81
CA ARG A 87 -1.35 -15.67 -5.65
C ARG A 87 -2.63 -16.32 -6.15
N GLN A 88 -3.80 -15.79 -5.79
CA GLN A 88 -5.11 -16.28 -6.23
C GLN A 88 -5.28 -16.19 -7.75
N LEU A 89 -4.77 -15.14 -8.36
CA LEU A 89 -4.81 -14.95 -9.81
C LEU A 89 -3.69 -15.68 -10.54
N ASP A 90 -2.76 -16.29 -9.82
CA ASP A 90 -1.60 -17.02 -10.37
C ASP A 90 -0.79 -16.14 -11.35
N LEU A 91 -0.49 -14.91 -10.93
CA LEU A 91 0.30 -13.98 -11.74
C LEU A 91 1.78 -14.34 -11.75
N GLY A 92 2.51 -13.82 -12.74
CA GLY A 92 3.95 -14.05 -12.90
C GLY A 92 4.82 -13.49 -11.77
N GLY A 93 4.31 -12.53 -11.01
CA GLY A 93 5.07 -11.96 -9.91
C GLY A 93 4.61 -10.57 -9.50
N PHE A 94 5.46 -9.89 -8.73
CA PHE A 94 5.24 -8.53 -8.28
C PHE A 94 6.56 -7.77 -8.20
N GLY A 95 6.47 -6.44 -8.20
CA GLY A 95 7.61 -5.57 -8.00
C GLY A 95 7.25 -4.41 -7.10
N PHE A 96 8.23 -3.80 -6.43
CA PHE A 96 8.04 -2.64 -5.57
C PHE A 96 8.77 -1.42 -6.10
N TRP A 97 8.16 -0.28 -6.01
CA TRP A 97 8.81 1.01 -6.02
C TRP A 97 8.80 1.57 -4.60
N HIS A 98 9.92 1.74 -3.93
CA HIS A 98 11.24 1.18 -4.22
C HIS A 98 11.73 0.44 -2.96
N HIS A 99 12.76 -0.35 -3.05
CA HIS A 99 13.20 -1.24 -1.98
C HIS A 99 13.60 -0.52 -0.68
N LEU A 100 14.11 0.69 -0.76
CA LEU A 100 14.49 1.49 0.41
C LEU A 100 13.30 1.97 1.24
N ALA A 101 12.11 2.03 0.65
CA ALA A 101 10.88 2.42 1.33
C ALA A 101 10.16 1.24 2.00
N VAL A 102 10.58 0.01 1.74
CA VAL A 102 9.94 -1.19 2.29
C VAL A 102 10.33 -1.37 3.76
N ALA A 103 9.34 -1.28 4.65
CA ALA A 103 9.56 -1.45 6.08
C ALA A 103 9.93 -2.91 6.44
N PRO A 104 10.65 -3.15 7.55
CA PRO A 104 11.01 -4.51 8.00
C PRO A 104 9.80 -5.45 8.14
N ALA A 105 8.67 -4.95 8.65
CA ALA A 105 7.43 -5.73 8.76
C ALA A 105 6.91 -6.19 7.40
N THR A 106 7.04 -5.36 6.38
CA THR A 106 6.65 -5.69 5.01
C THR A 106 7.56 -6.75 4.40
N TRP A 107 8.88 -6.65 4.61
CA TRP A 107 9.82 -7.69 4.18
C TRP A 107 9.50 -9.05 4.82
N LYS A 108 9.10 -9.04 6.09
CA LYS A 108 8.69 -10.27 6.78
C LYS A 108 7.46 -10.90 6.11
N VAL A 109 6.46 -10.11 5.77
CA VAL A 109 5.25 -10.57 5.07
C VAL A 109 5.59 -11.15 3.69
N ILE A 110 6.43 -10.46 2.92
CA ILE A 110 6.87 -10.92 1.60
C ILE A 110 7.54 -12.30 1.72
N ARG A 111 8.43 -12.43 2.67
CA ARG A 111 9.14 -13.70 2.91
C ARG A 111 8.16 -14.83 3.26
N GLN A 112 7.19 -14.57 4.12
CA GLN A 112 6.16 -15.55 4.49
C GLN A 112 5.36 -16.03 3.28
N VAL A 113 4.89 -15.10 2.46
CA VAL A 113 4.09 -15.43 1.26
C VAL A 113 4.91 -16.23 0.25
N LEU A 114 6.18 -15.87 0.02
CA LEU A 114 7.05 -16.57 -0.93
C LEU A 114 7.43 -17.97 -0.47
N THR A 115 7.40 -18.25 0.81
CA THR A 115 7.72 -19.59 1.38
C THR A 115 6.49 -20.47 1.57
N GLU A 116 5.28 -19.91 1.54
CA GLU A 116 4.03 -20.67 1.56
C GLU A 116 3.78 -21.29 0.18
N LYS A 117 3.48 -22.58 0.19
CA LYS A 117 3.17 -23.33 -1.03
C LYS A 117 1.73 -23.80 -1.05
#